data_d0ca0ba7a525a630919374cc10bb060c
#
_entry.id   d0ca0ba7a525a630919374cc10bb060c
#
_cell.length_a   1.000
_cell.length_b   1.000
_cell.length_c   1.000
_cell.angle_alpha   90.00
_cell.angle_beta   90.00
_cell.angle_gamma   90.00
#
_symmetry.space_group_name_H-M   'P 1'
#
loop_
_entity.id
_entity.type
_entity.pdbx_description
1 polymer ?
#
loop_
_entity_poly.entity_id
_entity_poly.type
_entity_poly.pdbx_seq_one_letter_code
_entity_poly.pdbx_strand_id
1 'polypeptide(L)'
;MSQPRLLLIDDEPKLAEFLANAAKTSGFDPIITARDDEFRDAFIANRPEMVALDLGMPGMDGVELTRFLADQDYRGPVLIVSGFDRRVLESAFRLGEALGLNMVGPVEKPVRLEVLEELLSKLKATLVP
;
A
#
# COMPACT_ATOMS: atom_id res chain seq x y z
N MET A 1 13.13 -2.01 -19.74
CA MET A 1 13.08 -2.26 -18.30
C MET A 1 11.67 -2.08 -17.78
N SER A 2 11.23 -3.01 -16.95
CA SER A 2 9.88 -2.92 -16.38
C SER A 2 9.86 -1.90 -15.26
N GLN A 3 8.70 -1.26 -15.11
CA GLN A 3 8.47 -0.35 -13.99
C GLN A 3 8.27 -1.16 -12.71
N PRO A 4 8.62 -0.61 -11.53
CA PRO A 4 8.33 -1.29 -10.28
C PRO A 4 6.82 -1.47 -10.10
N ARG A 5 6.44 -2.61 -9.54
CA ARG A 5 5.03 -2.94 -9.32
C ARG A 5 4.58 -2.41 -7.98
N LEU A 6 3.41 -1.80 -7.98
CA LEU A 6 2.73 -1.35 -6.76
C LEU A 6 1.44 -2.13 -6.61
N LEU A 7 1.37 -2.98 -5.60
CA LEU A 7 0.17 -3.76 -5.30
C LEU A 7 -0.68 -3.00 -4.30
N LEU A 8 -1.94 -2.73 -4.65
CA LEU A 8 -2.83 -2.04 -3.73
C LEU A 8 -4.08 -2.86 -3.43
N ILE A 9 -4.64 -2.63 -2.26
CA ILE A 9 -5.91 -3.19 -1.86
C ILE A 9 -6.86 -2.07 -1.43
N ASP A 10 -8.02 -1.98 -2.10
CA ASP A 10 -9.06 -0.99 -1.83
C ASP A 10 -10.36 -1.49 -2.44
N ASP A 11 -11.42 -1.61 -1.63
CA ASP A 11 -12.71 -2.11 -2.11
C ASP A 11 -13.57 -1.02 -2.78
N GLU A 12 -13.11 0.22 -2.79
CA GLU A 12 -13.80 1.33 -3.45
C GLU A 12 -13.22 1.53 -4.85
N PRO A 13 -13.95 1.14 -5.92
CA PRO A 13 -13.37 1.16 -7.27
C PRO A 13 -12.83 2.52 -7.71
N LYS A 14 -13.53 3.60 -7.38
CA LYS A 14 -13.08 4.93 -7.77
C LYS A 14 -11.79 5.35 -7.09
N LEU A 15 -11.66 5.03 -5.80
CA LEU A 15 -10.45 5.35 -5.07
C LEU A 15 -9.30 4.46 -5.52
N ALA A 16 -9.55 3.17 -5.75
CA ALA A 16 -8.55 2.26 -6.29
C ALA A 16 -8.02 2.77 -7.63
N GLU A 17 -8.91 3.22 -8.51
CA GLU A 17 -8.53 3.78 -9.80
C GLU A 17 -7.72 5.08 -9.63
N PHE A 18 -8.12 5.94 -8.70
CA PHE A 18 -7.39 7.17 -8.39
C PHE A 18 -5.95 6.86 -7.94
N LEU A 19 -5.80 5.91 -7.02
CA LEU A 19 -4.49 5.50 -6.53
C LEU A 19 -3.65 4.86 -7.64
N ALA A 20 -4.28 4.03 -8.47
CA ALA A 20 -3.59 3.37 -9.58
C ALA A 20 -3.12 4.39 -10.62
N ASN A 21 -3.94 5.39 -10.93
CA ASN A 21 -3.56 6.42 -11.89
C ASN A 21 -2.40 7.28 -11.37
N ALA A 22 -2.43 7.62 -10.08
CA ALA A 22 -1.32 8.34 -9.46
C ALA A 22 -0.03 7.50 -9.50
N ALA A 23 -0.15 6.20 -9.28
CA ALA A 23 1.00 5.28 -9.35
C ALA A 23 1.58 5.24 -10.78
N LYS A 24 0.72 5.14 -11.80
CA LYS A 24 1.18 5.16 -13.19
C LYS A 24 1.91 6.45 -13.53
N THR A 25 1.36 7.58 -13.12
CA THR A 25 1.98 8.89 -13.37
C THR A 25 3.34 8.99 -12.68
N SER A 26 3.49 8.33 -11.54
CA SER A 26 4.74 8.34 -10.77
C SER A 26 5.72 7.25 -11.22
N GLY A 27 5.39 6.49 -12.25
CA GLY A 27 6.30 5.49 -12.82
C GLY A 27 6.19 4.10 -12.26
N PHE A 28 5.07 3.76 -11.61
CA PHE A 28 4.78 2.41 -11.14
C PHE A 28 3.86 1.67 -12.09
N ASP A 29 3.88 0.34 -11.99
CA ASP A 29 2.91 -0.53 -12.64
C ASP A 29 1.94 -1.03 -11.54
N PRO A 30 0.72 -0.48 -11.46
CA PRO A 30 -0.19 -0.81 -10.36
C PRO A 30 -0.95 -2.11 -10.60
N ILE A 31 -1.12 -2.86 -9.51
CA ILE A 31 -1.97 -4.05 -9.48
C ILE A 31 -3.06 -3.79 -8.46
N ILE A 32 -4.31 -3.78 -8.90
CA ILE A 32 -5.46 -3.46 -8.04
C ILE A 32 -6.09 -4.75 -7.53
N THR A 33 -6.29 -4.81 -6.21
CA THR A 33 -7.08 -5.87 -5.58
C THR A 33 -8.13 -5.24 -4.68
N ALA A 34 -9.23 -5.95 -4.44
CA ALA A 34 -10.34 -5.46 -3.64
C ALA A 34 -10.60 -6.32 -2.40
N ARG A 35 -9.96 -7.48 -2.29
CA ARG A 35 -10.18 -8.40 -1.17
C ARG A 35 -8.87 -8.94 -0.64
N ASP A 36 -8.89 -9.39 0.60
CA ASP A 36 -7.74 -9.94 1.29
C ASP A 36 -7.12 -11.12 0.53
N ASP A 37 -7.95 -12.07 0.09
CA ASP A 37 -7.47 -13.24 -0.64
C ASP A 37 -6.82 -12.86 -1.98
N GLU A 38 -7.43 -11.92 -2.69
CA GLU A 38 -6.84 -11.42 -3.94
C GLU A 38 -5.48 -10.76 -3.71
N PHE A 39 -5.39 -9.97 -2.64
CA PHE A 39 -4.13 -9.29 -2.30
C PHE A 39 -3.02 -10.30 -2.01
N ARG A 40 -3.30 -11.30 -1.19
CA ARG A 40 -2.32 -12.31 -0.83
C ARG A 40 -1.85 -13.10 -2.05
N ASP A 41 -2.78 -13.52 -2.89
CA ASP A 41 -2.45 -14.26 -4.12
C ASP A 41 -1.63 -13.41 -5.08
N ALA A 42 -2.02 -12.16 -5.27
CA ALA A 42 -1.29 -11.25 -6.17
C ALA A 42 0.11 -10.95 -5.62
N PHE A 43 0.25 -10.81 -4.30
CA PHE A 43 1.54 -10.58 -3.67
C PHE A 43 2.50 -11.73 -3.96
N ILE A 44 2.04 -12.96 -3.76
CA ILE A 44 2.88 -14.13 -3.96
C ILE A 44 3.25 -14.29 -5.44
N ALA A 45 2.29 -14.05 -6.33
CA ALA A 45 2.49 -14.21 -7.77
C ALA A 45 3.43 -13.14 -8.36
N ASN A 46 3.40 -11.93 -7.85
CA ASN A 46 4.09 -10.79 -8.47
C ASN A 46 5.29 -10.27 -7.70
N ARG A 47 5.37 -10.51 -6.40
CA ARG A 47 6.42 -9.96 -5.53
C ARG A 47 6.65 -8.47 -5.79
N PRO A 48 5.65 -7.62 -5.46
CA PRO A 48 5.70 -6.20 -5.81
C PRO A 48 6.81 -5.46 -5.06
N GLU A 49 7.30 -4.40 -5.67
CA GLU A 49 8.34 -3.56 -5.05
C GLU A 49 7.75 -2.63 -3.99
N MET A 50 6.44 -2.36 -4.06
CA MET A 50 5.74 -1.52 -3.09
C MET A 50 4.31 -2.01 -2.91
N VAL A 51 3.75 -1.84 -1.72
CA VAL A 51 2.33 -2.14 -1.45
C VAL A 51 1.64 -0.92 -0.86
N ALA A 52 0.34 -0.81 -1.10
CA ALA A 52 -0.51 0.23 -0.51
C ALA A 52 -1.75 -0.44 0.09
N LEU A 53 -1.98 -0.20 1.38
CA LEU A 53 -3.06 -0.82 2.14
C LEU A 53 -4.09 0.22 2.54
N ASP A 54 -5.36 0.02 2.13
CA ASP A 54 -6.48 0.80 2.64
C ASP A 54 -7.02 0.12 3.88
N LEU A 55 -6.84 0.74 5.03
CA LEU A 55 -7.27 0.20 6.32
C LEU A 55 -8.74 0.50 6.64
N GLY A 56 -9.40 1.30 5.81
CA GLY A 56 -10.80 1.67 6.03
C GLY A 56 -11.82 0.68 5.47
N MET A 57 -11.38 -0.46 4.97
CA MET A 57 -12.28 -1.42 4.33
C MET A 57 -13.07 -2.21 5.36
N PRO A 58 -14.42 -2.34 5.18
CA PRO A 58 -15.22 -3.20 6.04
C PRO A 58 -14.77 -4.66 5.92
N GLY A 59 -14.68 -5.33 7.05
CA GLY A 59 -14.30 -6.75 7.07
C GLY A 59 -12.84 -7.05 6.81
N MET A 60 -12.01 -6.02 6.60
CA MET A 60 -10.59 -6.23 6.42
C MET A 60 -9.86 -6.08 7.76
N ASP A 61 -8.94 -6.99 8.02
CA ASP A 61 -8.08 -6.90 9.18
C ASP A 61 -6.69 -6.43 8.74
N GLY A 62 -6.43 -5.12 8.94
CA GLY A 62 -5.16 -4.52 8.58
C GLY A 62 -3.99 -5.09 9.38
N VAL A 63 -4.25 -5.53 10.61
CA VAL A 63 -3.23 -6.19 11.44
C VAL A 63 -2.80 -7.50 10.81
N GLU A 64 -3.77 -8.30 10.34
CA GLU A 64 -3.46 -9.59 9.71
C GLU A 64 -2.70 -9.41 8.40
N LEU A 65 -3.05 -8.42 7.57
CA LEU A 65 -2.28 -8.15 6.36
C LEU A 65 -0.87 -7.67 6.67
N THR A 66 -0.72 -6.85 7.69
CA THR A 66 0.60 -6.40 8.15
C THR A 66 1.45 -7.59 8.58
N ARG A 67 0.86 -8.51 9.34
CA ARG A 67 1.56 -9.75 9.74
C ARG A 67 1.91 -10.63 8.54
N PHE A 68 1.00 -10.73 7.58
CA PHE A 68 1.28 -11.48 6.34
C PHE A 68 2.52 -10.95 5.64
N LEU A 69 2.62 -9.63 5.48
CA LEU A 69 3.78 -9.02 4.84
C LEU A 69 5.07 -9.31 5.62
N ALA A 70 5.01 -9.22 6.95
CA ALA A 70 6.16 -9.52 7.78
C ALA A 70 6.57 -10.99 7.66
N ASP A 71 5.60 -11.91 7.61
CA ASP A 71 5.86 -13.33 7.44
C ASP A 71 6.49 -13.64 6.07
N GLN A 72 6.19 -12.82 5.07
CA GLN A 72 6.81 -12.92 3.74
C GLN A 72 8.18 -12.24 3.68
N ASP A 73 8.66 -11.72 4.80
CA ASP A 73 9.94 -11.00 4.89
C ASP A 73 10.00 -9.84 3.91
N TYR A 74 8.91 -9.10 3.81
CA TYR A 74 8.76 -8.02 2.83
C TYR A 74 9.65 -6.83 3.18
N ARG A 75 10.39 -6.32 2.21
CA ARG A 75 11.35 -5.22 2.41
C ARG A 75 10.95 -3.92 1.73
N GLY A 76 9.97 -3.96 0.84
CA GLY A 76 9.52 -2.77 0.12
C GLY A 76 8.69 -1.83 1.00
N PRO A 77 8.49 -0.59 0.55
CA PRO A 77 7.65 0.35 1.28
C PRO A 77 6.20 -0.15 1.39
N VAL A 78 5.62 0.04 2.57
CA VAL A 78 4.22 -0.29 2.86
C VAL A 78 3.50 1.01 3.14
N LEU A 79 2.75 1.51 2.16
CA LEU A 79 2.00 2.75 2.28
C LEU A 79 0.64 2.47 2.92
N ILE A 80 0.33 3.18 3.99
CA ILE A 80 -0.97 3.05 4.67
C ILE A 80 -1.85 4.21 4.26
N VAL A 81 -3.07 3.89 3.79
CA VAL A 81 -4.09 4.87 3.43
C VAL A 81 -5.32 4.61 4.30
N SER A 82 -5.90 5.63 4.92
CA SER A 82 -7.08 5.45 5.75
C SER A 82 -7.92 6.72 5.85
N GLY A 83 -9.26 6.54 5.94
CA GLY A 83 -10.20 7.66 6.07
C GLY A 83 -10.90 7.75 7.41
N PHE A 84 -10.72 6.79 8.30
CA PHE A 84 -11.55 6.73 9.49
C PHE A 84 -10.81 6.78 10.80
N ASP A 85 -10.55 5.67 11.42
CA ASP A 85 -10.09 5.65 12.81
C ASP A 85 -8.57 5.82 12.88
N ARG A 86 -8.16 6.98 13.37
CA ARG A 86 -6.74 7.28 13.52
C ARG A 86 -6.03 6.28 14.45
N ARG A 87 -6.76 5.73 15.43
CA ARG A 87 -6.17 4.74 16.35
C ARG A 87 -5.87 3.42 15.67
N VAL A 88 -6.77 2.97 14.79
CA VAL A 88 -6.52 1.75 13.99
C VAL A 88 -5.32 1.98 13.08
N LEU A 89 -5.27 3.13 12.44
CA LEU A 89 -4.18 3.52 11.57
C LEU A 89 -2.84 3.51 12.32
N GLU A 90 -2.77 4.15 13.47
CA GLU A 90 -1.57 4.22 14.28
C GLU A 90 -1.15 2.85 14.79
N SER A 91 -2.11 2.02 15.20
CA SER A 91 -1.81 0.67 15.70
C SER A 91 -1.20 -0.20 14.61
N ALA A 92 -1.76 -0.16 13.40
CA ALA A 92 -1.23 -0.94 12.28
C ALA A 92 0.16 -0.44 11.89
N PHE A 93 0.36 0.87 11.89
CA PHE A 93 1.64 1.48 11.56
C PHE A 93 2.73 1.06 12.56
N ARG A 94 2.43 1.16 13.85
CA ARG A 94 3.37 0.76 14.90
C ARG A 94 3.68 -0.73 14.87
N LEU A 95 2.66 -1.54 14.63
CA LEU A 95 2.87 -2.99 14.51
C LEU A 95 3.81 -3.29 13.35
N GLY A 96 3.57 -2.68 12.21
CA GLY A 96 4.43 -2.89 11.04
C GLY A 96 5.88 -2.53 11.33
N GLU A 97 6.10 -1.39 11.98
CA GLU A 97 7.45 -0.98 12.38
C GLU A 97 8.08 -1.98 13.34
N ALA A 98 7.31 -2.44 14.33
CA ALA A 98 7.81 -3.42 15.30
C ALA A 98 8.16 -4.76 14.64
N LEU A 99 7.49 -5.11 13.55
CA LEU A 99 7.76 -6.33 12.79
C LEU A 99 8.85 -6.17 11.74
N GLY A 100 9.46 -5.00 11.64
CA GLY A 100 10.56 -4.76 10.72
C GLY A 100 10.16 -4.32 9.32
N LEU A 101 8.89 -3.97 9.11
CA LEU A 101 8.42 -3.47 7.82
C LEU A 101 8.78 -2.00 7.63
N ASN A 102 8.95 -1.61 6.38
CA ASN A 102 9.21 -0.22 6.01
C ASN A 102 7.87 0.52 5.85
N MET A 103 7.29 0.93 6.98
CA MET A 103 5.99 1.61 6.98
C MET A 103 6.13 3.05 6.52
N VAL A 104 5.25 3.47 5.61
CA VAL A 104 5.30 4.80 4.99
C VAL A 104 3.93 5.46 5.09
N GLY A 105 3.91 6.76 5.17
CA GLY A 105 2.72 7.55 5.40
C GLY A 105 2.54 7.81 6.88
N PRO A 106 1.37 7.71 7.42
CA PRO A 106 0.10 7.38 6.75
C PRO A 106 -0.43 8.51 5.88
N VAL A 107 -1.25 8.15 4.90
CA VAL A 107 -1.96 9.11 4.07
C VAL A 107 -3.43 9.07 4.46
N GLU A 108 -3.97 10.20 4.87
CA GLU A 108 -5.36 10.30 5.28
C GLU A 108 -6.26 10.69 4.10
N LYS A 109 -7.45 10.11 4.05
CA LYS A 109 -8.47 10.50 3.08
C LYS A 109 -9.18 11.78 3.53
N PRO A 110 -9.60 12.67 2.65
CA PRO A 110 -9.46 12.60 1.18
C PRO A 110 -8.01 12.87 0.75
N VAL A 111 -7.52 12.05 -0.19
CA VAL A 111 -6.14 12.13 -0.63
C VAL A 111 -6.00 13.15 -1.77
N ARG A 112 -5.05 14.06 -1.64
CA ARG A 112 -4.77 15.03 -2.70
C ARG A 112 -3.78 14.45 -3.69
N LEU A 113 -4.08 14.61 -4.97
CA LEU A 113 -3.30 14.01 -6.04
C LEU A 113 -1.83 14.46 -6.00
N GLU A 114 -1.59 15.76 -5.82
CA GLU A 114 -0.23 16.29 -5.81
C GLU A 114 0.60 15.73 -4.66
N VAL A 115 -0.01 15.59 -3.49
CA VAL A 115 0.65 15.04 -2.31
C VAL A 115 0.98 13.58 -2.54
N LEU A 116 0.04 12.82 -3.09
CA LEU A 116 0.23 11.41 -3.37
C LEU A 116 1.32 11.19 -4.42
N GLU A 117 1.28 11.94 -5.52
CA GLU A 117 2.28 11.82 -6.58
C GLU A 117 3.68 12.17 -6.09
N GLU A 118 3.80 13.20 -5.27
CA GLU A 118 5.09 13.58 -4.69
C GLU A 118 5.63 12.46 -3.81
N LEU A 119 4.79 11.89 -2.95
CA LEU A 119 5.17 10.79 -2.08
C LEU A 119 5.59 9.56 -2.88
N LEU A 120 4.79 9.16 -3.86
CA LEU A 120 5.09 8.01 -4.70
C LEU A 120 6.39 8.19 -5.49
N SER A 121 6.63 9.39 -6.00
CA SER A 121 7.86 9.68 -6.73
C SER A 121 9.10 9.57 -5.83
N LYS A 122 9.00 10.06 -4.60
CA LYS A 122 10.08 9.92 -3.62
C LYS A 122 10.34 8.47 -3.26
N LEU A 123 9.27 7.70 -3.07
CA LEU A 123 9.39 6.28 -2.74
C LEU A 123 9.98 5.48 -3.89
N LYS A 124 9.59 5.79 -5.12
CA LYS A 124 10.18 5.14 -6.30
C LYS A 124 11.69 5.34 -6.35
N ALA A 125 12.16 6.53 -6.01
CA ALA A 125 13.58 6.82 -5.99
C ALA A 125 14.35 5.94 -5.01
N THR A 126 13.71 5.51 -3.92
CA THR A 126 14.35 4.62 -2.94
C THR A 126 14.44 3.16 -3.40
N LEU A 127 13.72 2.80 -4.48
CA LEU A 127 13.68 1.43 -4.99
C LEU A 127 14.77 1.15 -6.03
N VAL A 128 15.56 2.14 -6.35
CA VAL A 128 16.62 1.98 -7.36
C VAL A 128 17.71 1.09 -6.80
N PRO A 129 18.11 0.06 -7.52
CA PRO A 129 19.20 -0.81 -7.10
C PRO A 129 20.55 -0.07 -7.12
#